data_bc84a9b4d9b7c0824e4c687d72731363
#
_entry.id   bc84a9b4d9b7c0824e4c687d72731363
#
_cell.length_a   1.000
_cell.length_b   1.000
_cell.length_c   1.000
_cell.angle_alpha   90.00
_cell.angle_beta   90.00
_cell.angle_gamma   90.00
#
_symmetry.space_group_name_H-M   'P 1'
#
loop_
_entity.id
_entity.type
_entity.pdbx_description
1 polymer ?
#
loop_
_entity_poly.entity_id
_entity_poly.type
_entity_poly.pdbx_seq_one_letter_code
_entity_poly.pdbx_strand_id
1 'polypeptide(L)'
;MRLIARAAHRLQSAYPHIAYHLFSGNADDVTERLDRGLVDFGVFIEPADLSKYDFIKLPMTDIWGVLMRKDCPLAARPTIRPQDLLGLPLLASNQHLVKNEFSGWFGEGYEKLNITTTYNLLYNASIMVEEGMGYALCLDKIVRTSGGSPLCFRPLEPKLEVCLLYTSDAADDMQCV
;
A
#
# COMPACT_ATOMS: atom_id res chain seq x y z
N MET A 1 -5.75 -7.30 -2.95
CA MET A 1 -7.24 -7.40 -2.84
C MET A 1 -7.92 -8.37 -3.83
N ARG A 2 -7.56 -8.50 -5.10
CA ARG A 2 -8.26 -9.39 -6.05
C ARG A 2 -8.28 -10.86 -5.63
N LEU A 3 -7.19 -11.38 -5.05
CA LEU A 3 -7.11 -12.76 -4.57
C LEU A 3 -8.13 -12.99 -3.44
N ILE A 4 -8.15 -12.10 -2.45
CA ILE A 4 -9.09 -12.14 -1.32
C ILE A 4 -10.54 -12.08 -1.82
N ALA A 5 -10.86 -11.13 -2.72
CA ALA A 5 -12.21 -11.03 -3.28
C ALA A 5 -12.66 -12.30 -4.02
N ARG A 6 -11.74 -12.98 -4.73
CA ARG A 6 -12.04 -14.27 -5.38
C ARG A 6 -12.28 -15.40 -4.37
N ALA A 7 -11.47 -15.43 -3.29
CA ALA A 7 -11.66 -16.42 -2.22
C ALA A 7 -13.00 -16.19 -1.51
N ALA A 8 -13.31 -14.94 -1.14
CA ALA A 8 -14.57 -14.55 -0.54
C ALA A 8 -15.78 -14.91 -1.44
N HIS A 9 -15.70 -14.66 -2.75
CA HIS A 9 -16.75 -15.02 -3.69
C HIS A 9 -16.99 -16.55 -3.77
N ARG A 10 -15.91 -17.33 -3.79
CA ARG A 10 -16.02 -18.80 -3.75
C ARG A 10 -16.65 -19.28 -2.45
N LEU A 11 -16.24 -18.72 -1.32
CA LEU A 11 -16.78 -19.09 -0.02
C LEU A 11 -18.27 -18.74 0.07
N GLN A 12 -18.66 -17.53 -0.36
CA GLN A 12 -20.05 -17.10 -0.37
C GLN A 12 -20.93 -17.95 -1.31
N SER A 13 -20.37 -18.49 -2.40
CA SER A 13 -21.08 -19.43 -3.28
C SER A 13 -21.39 -20.77 -2.60
N ALA A 14 -20.51 -21.21 -1.69
CA ALA A 14 -20.73 -22.42 -0.89
C ALA A 14 -21.60 -22.16 0.36
N TYR A 15 -21.49 -20.95 0.91
CA TYR A 15 -22.19 -20.53 2.15
C TYR A 15 -22.90 -19.19 1.92
N PRO A 16 -24.11 -19.18 1.31
CA PRO A 16 -24.78 -17.96 0.85
C PRO A 16 -25.14 -16.95 1.95
N HIS A 17 -25.16 -17.39 3.21
CA HIS A 17 -25.53 -16.53 4.35
C HIS A 17 -24.33 -15.78 4.94
N ILE A 18 -23.10 -15.98 4.43
CA ILE A 18 -21.95 -15.22 4.88
C ILE A 18 -22.04 -13.76 4.40
N ALA A 19 -21.98 -12.83 5.33
CA ALA A 19 -21.81 -11.41 5.06
C ALA A 19 -20.37 -10.97 5.35
N TYR A 20 -19.86 -10.07 4.53
CA TYR A 20 -18.51 -9.51 4.70
C TYR A 20 -18.61 -8.05 5.07
N HIS A 21 -17.89 -7.65 6.12
CA HIS A 21 -17.71 -6.27 6.53
C HIS A 21 -16.27 -5.86 6.25
N LEU A 22 -16.06 -4.92 5.35
CA LEU A 22 -14.73 -4.47 4.95
C LEU A 22 -14.37 -3.17 5.67
N PHE A 23 -13.25 -3.20 6.36
CA PHE A 23 -12.60 -2.01 6.92
C PHE A 23 -11.31 -1.74 6.15
N SER A 24 -11.01 -0.48 5.87
CA SER A 24 -9.76 -0.06 5.23
C SER A 24 -9.11 1.03 6.05
N GLY A 25 -7.86 0.84 6.40
CA GLY A 25 -7.04 1.75 7.19
C GLY A 25 -5.56 1.56 6.89
N ASN A 26 -4.71 2.27 7.60
CA ASN A 26 -3.28 1.99 7.65
C ASN A 26 -3.01 0.74 8.51
N ALA A 27 -1.74 0.30 8.59
CA ALA A 27 -1.39 -0.90 9.36
C ALA A 27 -1.76 -0.77 10.84
N ASP A 28 -1.53 0.39 11.46
CA ASP A 28 -1.83 0.63 12.88
C ASP A 28 -3.34 0.54 13.15
N ASP A 29 -4.16 1.16 12.29
CA ASP A 29 -5.63 1.14 12.41
C ASP A 29 -6.19 -0.29 12.31
N VAL A 30 -5.63 -1.11 11.41
CA VAL A 30 -6.06 -2.51 11.22
C VAL A 30 -5.59 -3.38 12.37
N THR A 31 -4.34 -3.19 12.83
CA THR A 31 -3.77 -3.91 13.99
C THR A 31 -4.59 -3.65 15.26
N GLU A 32 -4.93 -2.38 15.55
CA GLU A 32 -5.75 -2.05 16.72
C GLU A 32 -7.10 -2.79 16.67
N ARG A 33 -7.73 -2.84 15.50
CA ARG A 33 -9.03 -3.54 15.36
C ARG A 33 -8.90 -5.05 15.50
N LEU A 34 -7.83 -5.62 14.99
CA LEU A 34 -7.56 -7.05 15.12
C LEU A 34 -7.28 -7.41 16.60
N ASP A 35 -6.41 -6.65 17.30
CA ASP A 35 -6.13 -6.83 18.74
C ASP A 35 -7.38 -6.73 19.62
N ARG A 36 -8.39 -5.98 19.18
CA ARG A 36 -9.67 -5.80 19.89
C ARG A 36 -10.78 -6.76 19.46
N GLY A 37 -10.49 -7.70 18.56
CA GLY A 37 -11.48 -8.64 18.03
C GLY A 37 -12.63 -7.95 17.26
N LEU A 38 -12.38 -6.78 16.67
CA LEU A 38 -13.36 -6.04 15.88
C LEU A 38 -13.33 -6.42 14.38
N VAL A 39 -12.34 -7.16 13.99
CA VAL A 39 -12.22 -7.81 12.67
C VAL A 39 -11.63 -9.20 12.88
N ASP A 40 -12.10 -10.17 12.09
CA ASP A 40 -11.67 -11.57 12.18
C ASP A 40 -10.33 -11.79 11.46
N PHE A 41 -10.04 -11.02 10.42
CA PHE A 41 -8.86 -11.17 9.57
C PHE A 41 -8.27 -9.83 9.18
N GLY A 42 -6.93 -9.80 9.11
CA GLY A 42 -6.17 -8.66 8.59
C GLY A 42 -5.45 -8.99 7.29
N VAL A 43 -5.39 -8.02 6.38
CA VAL A 43 -4.51 -8.08 5.21
C VAL A 43 -3.56 -6.90 5.28
N PHE A 44 -2.29 -7.22 5.42
CA PHE A 44 -1.23 -6.22 5.58
C PHE A 44 -0.32 -6.21 4.36
N ILE A 45 0.32 -5.08 4.15
CA ILE A 45 1.37 -4.89 3.16
C ILE A 45 2.69 -4.77 3.93
N GLU A 46 3.71 -5.51 3.55
CA GLU A 46 5.05 -5.34 4.13
C GLU A 46 5.57 -3.90 3.91
N PRO A 47 6.29 -3.32 4.88
CA PRO A 47 6.60 -3.85 6.19
C PRO A 47 5.44 -3.67 7.19
N ALA A 48 5.13 -4.72 7.95
CA ALA A 48 4.17 -4.70 9.04
C ALA A 48 4.71 -5.48 10.23
N ASP A 49 4.47 -5.00 11.45
CA ASP A 49 4.79 -5.76 12.65
C ASP A 49 3.67 -6.77 12.94
N LEU A 50 3.92 -8.01 12.61
CA LEU A 50 3.01 -9.13 12.84
C LEU A 50 3.57 -10.13 13.86
N SER A 51 4.47 -9.70 14.74
CA SER A 51 5.11 -10.57 15.74
C SER A 51 4.13 -11.26 16.70
N LYS A 52 2.92 -10.72 16.83
CA LYS A 52 1.85 -11.26 17.68
C LYS A 52 0.90 -12.24 16.97
N TYR A 53 0.99 -12.37 15.65
CA TYR A 53 0.00 -13.07 14.84
C TYR A 53 0.64 -14.19 14.03
N ASP A 54 -0.13 -15.24 13.78
CA ASP A 54 0.19 -16.16 12.70
C ASP A 54 -0.20 -15.55 11.36
N PHE A 55 0.65 -15.64 10.37
CA PHE A 55 0.37 -15.06 9.06
C PHE A 55 0.78 -15.96 7.91
N ILE A 56 0.11 -15.79 6.80
CA ILE A 56 0.41 -16.43 5.52
C ILE A 56 0.86 -15.36 4.53
N LYS A 57 2.05 -15.55 3.96
CA LYS A 57 2.54 -14.72 2.87
C LYS A 57 1.78 -15.09 1.59
N LEU A 58 1.04 -14.14 1.04
CA LEU A 58 0.29 -14.37 -0.19
C LEU A 58 1.25 -14.41 -1.39
N PRO A 59 0.99 -15.27 -2.41
CA PRO A 59 1.85 -15.38 -3.59
C PRO A 59 1.64 -14.19 -4.55
N MET A 60 1.79 -12.98 -4.03
CA MET A 60 1.60 -11.72 -4.75
C MET A 60 2.60 -10.71 -4.25
N THR A 61 3.21 -10.00 -5.18
CA THR A 61 4.05 -8.83 -4.89
C THR A 61 3.44 -7.59 -5.50
N ASP A 62 3.52 -6.50 -4.76
CA ASP A 62 3.31 -5.15 -5.27
C ASP A 62 4.64 -4.41 -5.29
N ILE A 63 4.75 -3.40 -6.12
CA ILE A 63 5.99 -2.64 -6.29
C ILE A 63 5.78 -1.19 -5.90
N TRP A 64 6.78 -0.62 -5.25
CA TRP A 64 6.83 0.80 -4.98
C TRP A 64 7.13 1.59 -6.25
N GLY A 65 6.53 2.75 -6.35
CA GLY A 65 6.71 3.66 -7.45
C GLY A 65 6.19 5.05 -7.15
N VAL A 66 6.07 5.81 -8.20
CA VAL A 66 5.61 7.19 -8.16
C VAL A 66 4.35 7.35 -9.00
N LEU A 67 3.29 7.82 -8.36
CA LEU A 67 2.06 8.25 -9.01
C LEU A 67 2.21 9.72 -9.39
N MET A 68 1.91 10.05 -10.64
CA MET A 68 2.08 11.40 -11.18
C MET A 68 1.10 11.65 -12.32
N ARG A 69 0.97 12.91 -12.72
CA ARG A 69 0.24 13.29 -13.93
C ARG A 69 0.95 12.79 -15.18
N LYS A 70 0.19 12.40 -16.21
CA LYS A 70 0.74 11.95 -17.50
C LYS A 70 1.46 13.05 -18.28
N ASP A 71 1.07 14.30 -18.03
CA ASP A 71 1.61 15.48 -18.73
C ASP A 71 2.89 16.05 -18.08
N CYS A 72 3.36 15.48 -16.96
CA CYS A 72 4.59 15.93 -16.34
C CYS A 72 5.84 15.34 -17.01
N PRO A 73 7.00 16.05 -16.99
CA PRO A 73 8.24 15.58 -17.63
C PRO A 73 8.72 14.21 -17.13
N LEU A 74 8.51 13.94 -15.83
CA LEU A 74 8.94 12.70 -15.19
C LEU A 74 8.16 11.47 -15.72
N ALA A 75 6.94 11.66 -16.22
CA ALA A 75 6.13 10.60 -16.80
C ALA A 75 6.72 9.97 -18.06
N ALA A 76 7.64 10.64 -18.74
CA ALA A 76 8.34 10.10 -19.90
C ALA A 76 9.39 9.02 -19.54
N ARG A 77 9.80 8.95 -18.26
CA ARG A 77 10.76 7.93 -17.82
C ARG A 77 10.08 6.58 -17.60
N PRO A 78 10.75 5.47 -17.92
CA PRO A 78 10.22 4.12 -17.65
C PRO A 78 10.28 3.76 -16.16
N THR A 79 11.29 4.25 -15.44
CA THR A 79 11.55 4.02 -14.01
C THR A 79 12.01 5.31 -13.34
N ILE A 80 11.89 5.37 -12.02
CA ILE A 80 12.25 6.55 -11.22
C ILE A 80 13.36 6.17 -10.25
N ARG A 81 14.46 6.93 -10.28
CA ARG A 81 15.61 6.79 -9.37
C ARG A 81 15.56 7.81 -8.25
N PRO A 82 16.28 7.59 -7.11
CA PRO A 82 16.32 8.53 -6.01
C PRO A 82 16.61 9.97 -6.42
N GLN A 83 17.60 10.16 -7.30
CA GLN A 83 17.99 11.50 -7.76
C GLN A 83 16.92 12.22 -8.59
N ASP A 84 15.99 11.50 -9.20
CA ASP A 84 14.90 12.07 -10.00
C ASP A 84 13.84 12.75 -9.14
N LEU A 85 13.81 12.46 -7.84
CA LEU A 85 12.84 12.96 -6.88
C LEU A 85 13.37 14.12 -6.01
N LEU A 86 14.67 14.41 -6.09
CA LEU A 86 15.26 15.50 -5.33
C LEU A 86 14.67 16.85 -5.73
N GLY A 87 14.23 17.61 -4.75
CA GLY A 87 13.65 18.95 -4.94
C GLY A 87 12.20 18.96 -5.45
N LEU A 88 11.61 17.80 -5.79
CA LEU A 88 10.22 17.72 -6.19
C LEU A 88 9.29 17.70 -4.98
N PRO A 89 8.07 18.29 -5.08
CA PRO A 89 7.07 18.18 -4.03
C PRO A 89 6.53 16.74 -3.95
N LEU A 90 6.79 16.07 -2.84
CA LEU A 90 6.42 14.67 -2.65
C LEU A 90 5.27 14.51 -1.66
N LEU A 91 4.37 13.59 -1.96
CA LEU A 91 3.34 13.08 -1.07
C LEU A 91 3.75 11.67 -0.64
N ALA A 92 3.86 11.41 0.66
CA ALA A 92 4.35 10.14 1.21
C ALA A 92 3.39 9.56 2.26
N SER A 93 3.46 8.25 2.46
CA SER A 93 2.73 7.59 3.55
C SER A 93 3.23 8.10 4.91
N ASN A 94 2.32 8.31 5.85
CA ASN A 94 2.63 8.67 7.23
C ASN A 94 3.06 7.49 8.10
N GLN A 95 3.01 6.25 7.60
CA GLN A 95 3.37 5.05 8.33
C GLN A 95 4.88 4.99 8.61
N HIS A 96 5.25 4.75 9.88
CA HIS A 96 6.64 4.75 10.32
C HIS A 96 7.51 3.69 9.62
N LEU A 97 7.00 2.46 9.46
CA LEU A 97 7.73 1.37 8.82
C LEU A 97 7.97 1.65 7.33
N VAL A 98 7.00 2.23 6.63
CA VAL A 98 7.16 2.67 5.24
C VAL A 98 8.21 3.77 5.13
N LYS A 99 8.25 4.70 6.09
CA LYS A 99 9.29 5.73 6.16
C LYS A 99 10.69 5.13 6.26
N ASN A 100 10.86 4.10 7.10
CA ASN A 100 12.15 3.42 7.26
C ASN A 100 12.60 2.70 5.98
N GLU A 101 11.67 2.06 5.27
CA GLU A 101 11.93 1.39 4.00
C GLU A 101 12.40 2.38 2.93
N PHE A 102 11.74 3.52 2.80
CA PHE A 102 12.17 4.58 1.89
C PHE A 102 13.51 5.21 2.31
N SER A 103 13.73 5.42 3.60
CA SER A 103 15.04 5.90 4.08
C SER A 103 16.17 4.96 3.66
N GLY A 104 15.97 3.64 3.75
CA GLY A 104 16.91 2.64 3.24
C GLY A 104 17.12 2.75 1.72
N TRP A 105 16.06 2.93 0.95
CA TRP A 105 16.12 3.00 -0.51
C TRP A 105 16.79 4.28 -1.02
N PHE A 106 16.52 5.43 -0.38
CA PHE A 106 17.12 6.73 -0.71
C PHE A 106 18.54 6.89 -0.16
N GLY A 107 18.88 6.17 0.91
CA GLY A 107 20.14 6.36 1.64
C GLY A 107 20.27 7.80 2.18
N GLU A 108 21.48 8.37 2.10
CA GLU A 108 21.76 9.74 2.58
C GLU A 108 20.92 10.85 1.89
N GLY A 109 20.24 10.51 0.78
CA GLY A 109 19.37 11.44 0.06
C GLY A 109 18.01 11.65 0.72
N TYR A 110 17.57 10.77 1.63
CA TYR A 110 16.24 10.80 2.22
C TYR A 110 15.92 12.13 2.93
N GLU A 111 16.86 12.65 3.72
CA GLU A 111 16.70 13.90 4.46
C GLU A 111 16.62 15.15 3.55
N LYS A 112 16.96 15.00 2.27
CA LYS A 112 16.89 16.07 1.26
C LYS A 112 15.58 16.07 0.48
N LEU A 113 14.69 15.11 0.76
CA LEU A 113 13.40 15.03 0.09
C LEU A 113 12.48 16.15 0.57
N ASN A 114 11.79 16.75 -0.38
CA ASN A 114 10.78 17.77 -0.11
C ASN A 114 9.41 17.11 0.06
N ILE A 115 9.17 16.48 1.23
CA ILE A 115 7.86 15.88 1.56
C ILE A 115 6.93 17.01 1.98
N THR A 116 6.04 17.42 1.08
CA THR A 116 5.08 18.50 1.29
C THR A 116 3.77 18.03 1.91
N THR A 117 3.44 16.75 1.77
CA THR A 117 2.18 16.18 2.23
C THR A 117 2.38 14.76 2.72
N THR A 118 1.72 14.40 3.81
CA THR A 118 1.63 13.00 4.26
C THR A 118 0.19 12.51 4.17
N TYR A 119 0.01 11.21 3.89
CA TYR A 119 -1.30 10.59 3.78
C TYR A 119 -1.34 9.24 4.49
N ASN A 120 -2.53 8.83 4.93
CA ASN A 120 -2.82 7.48 5.43
C ASN A 120 -3.41 6.58 4.33
N LEU A 121 -4.26 7.13 3.47
CA LEU A 121 -4.90 6.42 2.36
C LEU A 121 -4.56 7.09 1.01
N LEU A 122 -4.05 6.30 0.08
CA LEU A 122 -3.59 6.79 -1.23
C LEU A 122 -4.69 7.43 -2.08
N TYR A 123 -5.96 7.08 -1.87
CA TYR A 123 -7.06 7.66 -2.63
C TYR A 123 -7.06 9.20 -2.54
N ASN A 124 -6.95 9.77 -1.33
CA ASN A 124 -6.92 11.22 -1.16
C ASN A 124 -5.67 11.85 -1.79
N ALA A 125 -4.52 11.21 -1.62
CA ALA A 125 -3.27 11.68 -2.23
C ALA A 125 -3.35 11.64 -3.77
N SER A 126 -4.04 10.66 -4.36
CA SER A 126 -4.19 10.58 -5.81
C SER A 126 -4.96 11.76 -6.40
N ILE A 127 -6.00 12.25 -5.69
CA ILE A 127 -6.74 13.45 -6.09
C ILE A 127 -5.82 14.69 -6.03
N MET A 128 -5.01 14.80 -4.97
CA MET A 128 -4.05 15.91 -4.84
C MET A 128 -3.00 15.89 -5.97
N VAL A 129 -2.54 14.69 -6.37
CA VAL A 129 -1.63 14.54 -7.53
C VAL A 129 -2.33 14.95 -8.83
N GLU A 130 -3.60 14.59 -9.01
CA GLU A 130 -4.41 14.97 -10.18
C GLU A 130 -4.53 16.48 -10.30
N GLU A 131 -4.71 17.18 -9.16
CA GLU A 131 -4.74 18.64 -9.07
C GLU A 131 -3.35 19.30 -9.16
N GLY A 132 -2.28 18.52 -9.35
CA GLY A 132 -0.93 19.05 -9.58
C GLY A 132 -0.14 19.39 -8.33
N MET A 133 -0.51 18.91 -7.14
CA MET A 133 0.18 19.22 -5.89
C MET A 133 1.55 18.51 -5.74
N GLY A 134 1.88 17.56 -6.63
CA GLY A 134 3.18 16.88 -6.60
C GLY A 134 3.11 15.43 -7.05
N TYR A 135 4.00 14.63 -6.48
CA TYR A 135 4.28 13.24 -6.85
C TYR A 135 4.07 12.34 -5.64
N ALA A 136 3.20 11.32 -5.75
CA ALA A 136 2.96 10.44 -4.61
C ALA A 136 3.82 9.17 -4.68
N LEU A 137 4.60 8.93 -3.61
CA LEU A 137 5.30 7.67 -3.39
C LEU A 137 4.28 6.62 -2.93
N CYS A 138 4.00 5.61 -3.75
CA CYS A 138 2.94 4.65 -3.49
C CYS A 138 3.21 3.28 -4.10
N LEU A 139 2.37 2.30 -3.74
CA LEU A 139 2.36 0.99 -4.39
C LEU A 139 1.56 1.02 -5.69
N ASP A 140 1.93 0.13 -6.61
CA ASP A 140 1.19 -0.12 -7.84
C ASP A 140 -0.22 -0.70 -7.57
N LYS A 141 -1.09 -0.70 -8.58
CA LYS A 141 -2.41 -1.35 -8.57
C LYS A 141 -3.45 -0.82 -7.56
N ILE A 142 -3.12 0.20 -6.75
CA ILE A 142 -4.07 0.80 -5.80
C ILE A 142 -4.95 1.82 -6.50
N VAL A 143 -4.35 2.68 -7.33
CA VAL A 143 -5.04 3.72 -8.09
C VAL A 143 -5.13 3.31 -9.57
N ARG A 144 -6.28 3.59 -10.18
CA ARG A 144 -6.46 3.32 -11.61
C ARG A 144 -5.71 4.34 -12.45
N THR A 145 -4.72 3.88 -13.21
CA THR A 145 -3.88 4.71 -14.10
C THR A 145 -4.11 4.43 -15.58
N SER A 146 -5.06 3.53 -15.91
CA SER A 146 -5.41 3.13 -17.28
C SER A 146 -6.66 3.86 -17.80
N GLY A 147 -6.90 3.76 -19.09
CA GLY A 147 -8.05 4.40 -19.75
C GLY A 147 -7.92 5.91 -19.72
N GLY A 148 -9.00 6.61 -19.42
CA GLY A 148 -9.09 8.08 -19.38
C GLY A 148 -8.46 8.75 -18.16
N SER A 149 -7.78 8.01 -17.25
CA SER A 149 -7.12 8.61 -16.09
C SER A 149 -6.03 9.59 -16.52
N PRO A 150 -5.95 10.79 -15.94
CA PRO A 150 -4.85 11.73 -16.17
C PRO A 150 -3.54 11.31 -15.49
N LEU A 151 -3.61 10.27 -14.63
CA LEU A 151 -2.48 9.80 -13.83
C LEU A 151 -1.76 8.64 -14.52
N CYS A 152 -0.46 8.52 -14.24
CA CYS A 152 0.37 7.37 -14.55
C CYS A 152 1.20 6.97 -13.33
N PHE A 153 1.66 5.73 -13.35
CA PHE A 153 2.56 5.16 -12.34
C PHE A 153 3.89 4.78 -13.00
N ARG A 154 5.00 5.03 -12.30
CA ARG A 154 6.33 4.58 -12.70
C ARG A 154 7.01 3.87 -11.53
N PRO A 155 7.55 2.65 -11.75
CA PRO A 155 8.22 1.91 -10.70
C PRO A 155 9.54 2.57 -10.29
N LEU A 156 9.95 2.33 -9.04
CA LEU A 156 11.26 2.73 -8.54
C LEU A 156 12.39 1.88 -9.14
N GLU A 157 13.58 2.47 -9.24
CA GLU A 157 14.83 1.81 -9.63
C GLU A 157 15.98 2.30 -8.72
N PRO A 158 16.64 1.41 -7.95
CA PRO A 158 16.40 -0.03 -7.81
C PRO A 158 14.97 -0.39 -7.41
N LYS A 159 14.49 -1.52 -7.90
CA LYS A 159 13.14 -2.01 -7.63
C LYS A 159 12.95 -2.28 -6.15
N LEU A 160 11.85 -1.79 -5.60
CA LEU A 160 11.44 -2.02 -4.23
C LEU A 160 10.11 -2.78 -4.25
N GLU A 161 10.12 -4.01 -3.75
CA GLU A 161 8.98 -4.92 -3.75
C GLU A 161 8.49 -5.19 -2.34
N VAL A 162 7.19 -5.41 -2.21
CA VAL A 162 6.55 -5.80 -0.96
C VAL A 162 5.60 -6.96 -1.20
N CYS A 163 5.40 -7.78 -0.17
CA CYS A 163 4.42 -8.84 -0.19
C CYS A 163 3.17 -8.47 0.60
N LEU A 164 2.08 -9.14 0.29
CA LEU A 164 0.86 -9.07 1.09
C LEU A 164 0.89 -10.21 2.10
N LEU A 165 0.55 -9.87 3.34
CA LEU A 165 0.44 -10.80 4.46
C LEU A 165 -1.03 -10.90 4.86
N TYR A 166 -1.52 -12.11 5.08
CA TYR A 166 -2.86 -12.39 5.57
C TYR A 166 -2.73 -13.01 6.95
N THR A 167 -3.45 -12.51 7.92
CA THR A 167 -3.39 -12.97 9.30
C THR A 167 -4.77 -13.01 9.93
N SER A 168 -4.93 -13.90 10.90
CA SER A 168 -6.01 -13.94 11.88
C SER A 168 -5.44 -13.74 13.29
N ASP A 169 -6.29 -13.50 14.28
CA ASP A 169 -5.86 -13.52 15.67
C ASP A 169 -5.44 -14.95 16.04
N ALA A 170 -4.19 -15.13 16.48
CA ALA A 170 -3.65 -16.43 16.86
C ALA A 170 -4.38 -17.10 18.05
N ALA A 171 -5.19 -16.34 18.80
CA ALA A 171 -5.93 -16.86 19.95
C ALA A 171 -7.15 -17.72 19.57
N ASP A 172 -7.71 -17.57 18.34
CA ASP A 172 -8.92 -18.27 17.94
C ASP A 172 -8.67 -19.61 17.19
N ASP A 173 -7.46 -19.85 16.69
CA ASP A 173 -7.15 -21.06 15.90
C ASP A 173 -7.03 -22.35 16.73
N MET A 174 -7.05 -22.27 18.06
CA MET A 174 -6.96 -23.46 18.95
C MET A 174 -8.29 -24.13 19.28
N GLN A 175 -9.42 -23.67 18.74
CA GLN A 175 -10.74 -24.24 19.03
C GLN A 175 -11.43 -24.99 17.88
N CYS A 176 -10.79 -25.12 16.73
CA CYS A 176 -11.30 -25.92 15.63
C CYS A 176 -10.55 -27.26 15.53
N VAL A 177 -10.86 -28.19 16.43
CA VAL A 177 -10.61 -29.63 16.28
C VAL A 177 -11.92 -30.39 16.35
#